data_7f91c4cd7849dfcdcee62f814cff4352
#
_entry.id   7f91c4cd7849dfcdcee62f814cff4352
#
_cell.length_a   1.000
_cell.length_b   1.000
_cell.length_c   1.000
_cell.angle_alpha   90.00
_cell.angle_beta   90.00
_cell.angle_gamma   90.00
#
_symmetry.space_group_name_H-M   'P 1'
#
loop_
_entity.id
_entity.type
_entity.pdbx_description
1 polymer ?
#
loop_
_entity_poly.entity_id
_entity_poly.type
_entity_poly.pdbx_seq_one_letter_code
_entity_poly.pdbx_strand_id
1 'polypeptide(L)'
;GLEEAVVMGYGNQERSKISGAVSTIDTKEITSLPVLRTEQALQGRTSGVQVSQNSGQPGSTQSIRIRGTGSLNNSEPLFVVDGIPSFGIDYLNASDIESITVLKDAASAAIYGARGGNGVILVTTKKGKKNQQAQIKYDTYYGMQEPSKYMSLLNAEEYAILMNESRSAAGYAPYSDLLSPEDLGEGTHWQKEIFERAPMMNHAFNFTSGTE
;
A
#
# COMPACT_ATOMS: atom_id res chain seq x y z
N GLY A 1 -20.73 -5.62 26.47
CA GLY A 1 -19.63 -5.75 25.52
C GLY A 1 -20.11 -6.58 24.35
N LEU A 2 -20.10 -5.98 23.15
CA LEU A 2 -20.35 -6.72 21.93
C LEU A 2 -19.13 -7.62 21.71
N GLU A 3 -19.32 -8.93 21.72
CA GLU A 3 -18.29 -9.91 21.37
C GLU A 3 -17.96 -9.72 19.88
N GLU A 4 -16.78 -9.21 19.60
CA GLU A 4 -16.29 -8.99 18.26
C GLU A 4 -15.94 -10.36 17.63
N ALA A 5 -16.78 -10.83 16.72
CA ALA A 5 -16.56 -12.06 15.99
C ALA A 5 -15.59 -11.81 14.83
N VAL A 6 -14.51 -12.58 14.77
CA VAL A 6 -13.56 -12.56 13.65
C VAL A 6 -13.89 -13.70 12.71
N VAL A 7 -14.08 -13.41 11.44
CA VAL A 7 -14.27 -14.41 10.40
C VAL A 7 -12.95 -15.11 10.14
N MET A 8 -12.85 -16.37 10.53
CA MET A 8 -11.67 -17.22 10.31
C MET A 8 -12.03 -18.40 9.41
N GLY A 9 -11.49 -18.45 8.21
CA GLY A 9 -11.63 -19.59 7.30
C GLY A 9 -13.10 -19.93 7.00
N TYR A 10 -13.57 -21.04 7.52
CA TYR A 10 -14.93 -21.55 7.29
C TYR A 10 -15.93 -21.23 8.42
N GLY A 11 -15.60 -20.33 9.35
CA GLY A 11 -16.49 -20.00 10.46
C GLY A 11 -16.12 -18.70 11.19
N ASN A 12 -17.09 -18.19 11.97
CA ASN A 12 -16.88 -17.07 12.86
C ASN A 12 -16.35 -17.59 14.21
N GLN A 13 -15.21 -17.08 14.67
CA GLN A 13 -14.69 -17.33 16.01
C GLN A 13 -14.67 -16.04 16.82
N GLU A 14 -14.98 -16.13 18.10
CA GLU A 14 -14.84 -15.01 19.02
C GLU A 14 -13.35 -14.66 19.15
N ARG A 15 -13.03 -13.37 19.08
CA ARG A 15 -11.66 -12.84 19.19
C ARG A 15 -10.94 -13.35 20.45
N SER A 16 -11.67 -13.54 21.54
CA SER A 16 -11.15 -14.08 22.80
C SER A 16 -10.64 -15.51 22.74
N LYS A 17 -11.08 -16.29 21.74
CA LYS A 17 -10.68 -17.71 21.53
C LYS A 17 -9.52 -17.87 20.58
N ILE A 18 -9.04 -16.78 19.95
CA ILE A 18 -7.91 -16.81 19.04
C ILE A 18 -6.64 -16.62 19.85
N SER A 19 -5.87 -17.68 20.03
CA SER A 19 -4.62 -17.67 20.80
C SER A 19 -3.42 -17.07 20.05
N GLY A 20 -3.61 -16.60 18.82
CA GLY A 20 -2.56 -16.08 17.96
C GLY A 20 -2.41 -14.55 17.96
N ALA A 21 -1.29 -14.04 17.40
CA ALA A 21 -1.06 -12.61 17.22
C ALA A 21 -1.91 -12.08 16.06
N VAL A 22 -3.13 -11.65 16.39
CA VAL A 22 -4.12 -11.10 15.45
C VAL A 22 -4.27 -9.60 15.68
N SER A 23 -4.32 -8.83 14.58
CA SER A 23 -4.63 -7.40 14.62
C SER A 23 -5.81 -7.14 13.68
N THR A 24 -6.82 -6.44 14.18
CA THR A 24 -8.00 -6.04 13.40
C THR A 24 -8.03 -4.52 13.28
N ILE A 25 -8.36 -4.04 12.10
CA ILE A 25 -8.57 -2.62 11.77
C ILE A 25 -10.01 -2.47 11.32
N ASP A 26 -10.74 -1.55 11.95
CA ASP A 26 -12.14 -1.30 11.65
C ASP A 26 -12.34 -0.32 10.49
N THR A 27 -13.54 -0.32 9.91
CA THR A 27 -13.95 0.60 8.84
C THR A 27 -13.62 2.07 9.15
N LYS A 28 -13.86 2.53 10.38
CA LYS A 28 -13.62 3.93 10.75
C LYS A 28 -12.17 4.33 10.61
N GLU A 29 -11.25 3.42 10.92
CA GLU A 29 -9.82 3.65 10.77
C GLU A 29 -9.41 3.60 9.29
N ILE A 30 -9.99 2.69 8.52
CA ILE A 30 -9.70 2.54 7.09
C ILE A 30 -10.14 3.78 6.32
N THR A 31 -11.35 4.29 6.58
CA THR A 31 -11.93 5.43 5.86
C THR A 31 -11.50 6.79 6.37
N SER A 32 -10.77 6.86 7.49
CA SER A 32 -10.32 8.14 8.08
C SER A 32 -9.25 8.87 7.26
N LEU A 33 -8.60 8.18 6.32
CA LEU A 33 -7.61 8.76 5.43
C LEU A 33 -8.11 8.70 3.98
N PRO A 34 -7.86 9.72 3.17
CA PRO A 34 -8.07 9.68 1.73
C PRO A 34 -6.98 8.81 1.11
N VAL A 35 -7.10 7.48 1.26
CA VAL A 35 -6.17 6.53 0.68
C VAL A 35 -6.62 6.16 -0.73
N LEU A 36 -5.69 6.19 -1.67
CA LEU A 36 -5.94 5.78 -3.06
C LEU A 36 -6.19 4.27 -3.17
N ARG A 37 -5.60 3.51 -2.25
CA ARG A 37 -5.66 2.05 -2.23
C ARG A 37 -5.90 1.53 -0.85
N THR A 38 -6.68 0.47 -0.78
CA THR A 38 -7.03 -0.21 0.49
C THR A 38 -5.79 -0.71 1.24
N GLU A 39 -4.74 -1.12 0.52
CA GLU A 39 -3.48 -1.59 1.12
C GLU A 39 -2.77 -0.49 1.93
N GLN A 40 -2.90 0.78 1.53
CA GLN A 40 -2.31 1.91 2.26
C GLN A 40 -2.92 2.10 3.64
N ALA A 41 -4.18 1.69 3.81
CA ALA A 41 -4.85 1.77 5.10
C ALA A 41 -4.20 0.88 6.18
N LEU A 42 -3.41 -0.12 5.78
CA LEU A 42 -2.67 -0.99 6.70
C LEU A 42 -1.39 -0.35 7.24
N GLN A 43 -0.85 0.65 6.52
CA GLN A 43 0.44 1.26 6.84
C GLN A 43 0.39 1.98 8.19
N GLY A 44 1.32 1.62 9.10
CA GLY A 44 1.45 2.25 10.41
C GLY A 44 0.36 1.90 11.43
N ARG A 45 -0.68 1.12 11.05
CA ARG A 45 -1.80 0.76 11.93
C ARG A 45 -1.71 -0.64 12.50
N THR A 46 -0.92 -1.48 11.86
CA THR A 46 -0.76 -2.87 12.28
C THR A 46 0.70 -3.15 12.58
N SER A 47 1.03 -3.46 13.82
CA SER A 47 2.39 -3.79 14.22
C SER A 47 2.89 -5.02 13.45
N GLY A 48 4.14 -5.00 12.97
CA GLY A 48 4.74 -6.10 12.22
C GLY A 48 4.25 -6.24 10.78
N VAL A 49 3.45 -5.29 10.27
CA VAL A 49 3.09 -5.17 8.86
C VAL A 49 3.85 -4.00 8.26
N GLN A 50 4.63 -4.27 7.24
CA GLN A 50 5.33 -3.28 6.45
C GLN A 50 4.62 -3.15 5.10
N VAL A 51 4.20 -1.95 4.78
CA VAL A 51 3.66 -1.61 3.46
C VAL A 51 4.68 -0.70 2.79
N SER A 52 5.21 -1.12 1.65
CA SER A 52 6.18 -0.34 0.88
C SER A 52 5.66 -0.10 -0.54
N GLN A 53 5.82 1.12 -0.99
CA GLN A 53 5.52 1.50 -2.36
C GLN A 53 6.77 1.27 -3.19
N ASN A 54 6.67 0.39 -4.19
CA ASN A 54 7.80 0.03 -5.04
C ASN A 54 8.12 1.10 -6.09
N SER A 55 7.18 1.99 -6.36
CA SER A 55 7.31 3.05 -7.36
C SER A 55 6.49 4.26 -6.93
N GLY A 56 6.94 5.48 -7.28
CA GLY A 56 6.17 6.72 -7.14
C GLY A 56 5.08 6.89 -8.19
N GLN A 57 4.96 5.95 -9.12
CA GLN A 57 3.98 6.01 -10.18
C GLN A 57 2.55 5.88 -9.62
N PRO A 58 1.64 6.77 -9.99
CA PRO A 58 0.24 6.66 -9.60
C PRO A 58 -0.33 5.30 -10.00
N GLY A 59 -1.04 4.64 -9.08
CA GLY A 59 -1.63 3.33 -9.33
C GLY A 59 -0.66 2.14 -9.25
N SER A 60 0.62 2.32 -8.90
CA SER A 60 1.55 1.21 -8.69
C SER A 60 1.11 0.32 -7.53
N THR A 61 1.33 -1.00 -7.67
CA THR A 61 1.07 -1.97 -6.62
C THR A 61 1.98 -1.76 -5.43
N GLN A 62 1.44 -1.99 -4.24
CA GLN A 62 2.21 -1.93 -3.00
C GLN A 62 2.67 -3.32 -2.61
N SER A 63 3.87 -3.42 -2.06
CA SER A 63 4.37 -4.65 -1.48
C SER A 63 4.04 -4.66 0.01
N ILE A 64 3.35 -5.71 0.45
CA ILE A 64 3.01 -5.91 1.85
C ILE A 64 3.82 -7.07 2.39
N ARG A 65 4.44 -6.88 3.55
CA ARG A 65 5.19 -7.91 4.25
C ARG A 65 4.77 -7.99 5.70
N ILE A 66 4.58 -9.22 6.18
CA ILE A 66 4.22 -9.50 7.57
C ILE A 66 5.43 -10.16 8.25
N ARG A 67 5.96 -9.50 9.30
CA ARG A 67 7.14 -9.97 10.06
C ARG A 67 8.40 -10.18 9.21
N GLY A 68 8.55 -9.45 8.10
CA GLY A 68 9.71 -9.51 7.22
C GLY A 68 9.57 -10.50 6.07
N THR A 69 10.69 -10.88 5.47
CA THR A 69 10.78 -11.80 4.34
C THR A 69 11.00 -13.22 4.82
N GLY A 70 9.98 -14.06 4.72
CA GLY A 70 10.07 -15.50 5.05
C GLY A 70 10.50 -16.38 3.88
N SER A 71 10.50 -15.87 2.65
CA SER A 71 10.83 -16.61 1.42
C SER A 71 11.67 -15.75 0.47
N LEU A 72 12.58 -16.41 -0.27
CA LEU A 72 13.40 -15.74 -1.29
C LEU A 72 12.62 -15.45 -2.58
N ASN A 73 11.57 -16.19 -2.87
CA ASN A 73 10.84 -16.05 -4.15
C ASN A 73 9.62 -15.15 -4.01
N ASN A 74 8.74 -15.42 -3.05
CA ASN A 74 7.54 -14.62 -2.81
C ASN A 74 7.33 -14.47 -1.31
N SER A 75 7.29 -13.25 -0.81
CA SER A 75 7.07 -12.89 0.59
C SER A 75 5.77 -12.13 0.80
N GLU A 76 4.90 -12.08 -0.20
CA GLU A 76 3.58 -11.47 -0.08
C GLU A 76 2.65 -12.34 0.77
N PRO A 77 1.81 -11.73 1.62
CA PRO A 77 0.81 -12.43 2.39
C PRO A 77 -0.31 -12.97 1.50
N LEU A 78 -1.00 -13.99 1.99
CA LEU A 78 -2.23 -14.46 1.36
C LEU A 78 -3.37 -13.51 1.69
N PHE A 79 -4.05 -12.99 0.68
CA PHE A 79 -5.31 -12.27 0.86
C PHE A 79 -6.48 -13.24 0.83
N VAL A 80 -7.44 -13.03 1.73
CA VAL A 80 -8.69 -13.78 1.76
C VAL A 80 -9.85 -12.79 1.93
N VAL A 81 -10.69 -12.67 0.92
CA VAL A 81 -11.81 -11.75 0.89
C VAL A 81 -13.10 -12.55 1.09
N ASP A 82 -13.83 -12.29 2.16
CA ASP A 82 -15.05 -13.00 2.56
C ASP A 82 -14.91 -14.53 2.52
N GLY A 83 -13.74 -15.04 2.93
CA GLY A 83 -13.41 -16.46 2.95
C GLY A 83 -12.84 -17.01 1.64
N ILE A 84 -12.76 -16.22 0.58
CA ILE A 84 -12.25 -16.62 -0.74
C ILE A 84 -10.80 -16.12 -0.91
N PRO A 85 -9.82 -17.00 -1.18
CA PRO A 85 -8.45 -16.58 -1.47
C PRO A 85 -8.38 -15.70 -2.72
N SER A 86 -7.65 -14.58 -2.61
CA SER A 86 -7.44 -13.60 -3.67
C SER A 86 -5.95 -13.29 -3.84
N PHE A 87 -5.55 -12.81 -5.02
CA PHE A 87 -4.17 -12.38 -5.30
C PHE A 87 -3.86 -10.97 -4.80
N GLY A 88 -4.88 -10.19 -4.42
CA GLY A 88 -4.75 -8.83 -3.91
C GLY A 88 -6.11 -8.28 -3.52
N ILE A 89 -6.14 -7.03 -3.06
CA ILE A 89 -7.34 -6.28 -2.65
C ILE A 89 -7.45 -4.92 -3.33
N ASP A 90 -6.67 -4.69 -4.36
CA ASP A 90 -6.60 -3.44 -5.12
C ASP A 90 -7.92 -3.09 -5.84
N TYR A 91 -8.74 -4.09 -6.13
CA TYR A 91 -10.08 -3.92 -6.72
C TYR A 91 -11.16 -3.51 -5.70
N LEU A 92 -10.86 -3.61 -4.39
CA LEU A 92 -11.82 -3.27 -3.33
C LEU A 92 -11.75 -1.79 -2.99
N ASN A 93 -12.91 -1.15 -2.92
CA ASN A 93 -13.00 0.19 -2.37
C ASN A 93 -12.91 0.12 -0.84
N ALA A 94 -12.12 1.01 -0.24
CA ALA A 94 -11.99 1.10 1.21
C ALA A 94 -13.34 1.32 1.93
N SER A 95 -14.29 1.98 1.26
CA SER A 95 -15.65 2.20 1.79
C SER A 95 -16.49 0.93 1.90
N ASP A 96 -16.15 -0.13 1.14
CA ASP A 96 -16.91 -1.40 1.12
C ASP A 96 -16.41 -2.39 2.17
N ILE A 97 -15.30 -2.07 2.82
CA ILE A 97 -14.68 -2.93 3.81
C ILE A 97 -15.28 -2.67 5.19
N GLU A 98 -15.68 -3.74 5.87
CA GLU A 98 -16.12 -3.73 7.26
C GLU A 98 -14.92 -3.81 8.20
N SER A 99 -14.00 -4.75 7.95
CA SER A 99 -12.79 -4.92 8.75
C SER A 99 -11.68 -5.60 7.96
N ILE A 100 -10.43 -5.34 8.37
CA ILE A 100 -9.25 -6.06 7.91
C ILE A 100 -8.59 -6.70 9.11
N THR A 101 -8.41 -8.02 9.07
CA THR A 101 -7.76 -8.79 10.13
C THR A 101 -6.48 -9.41 9.60
N VAL A 102 -5.37 -9.17 10.30
CA VAL A 102 -4.05 -9.69 9.92
C VAL A 102 -3.65 -10.82 10.86
N LEU A 103 -3.48 -12.03 10.30
CA LEU A 103 -2.95 -13.20 10.98
C LEU A 103 -1.44 -13.24 10.79
N LYS A 104 -0.70 -13.00 11.87
CA LYS A 104 0.75 -12.77 11.81
C LYS A 104 1.58 -14.01 12.14
N ASP A 105 0.99 -15.03 12.73
CA ASP A 105 1.68 -16.22 13.16
C ASP A 105 1.19 -17.48 12.44
N ALA A 106 2.05 -18.49 12.41
CA ALA A 106 1.77 -19.74 11.72
C ALA A 106 0.59 -20.51 12.34
N ALA A 107 0.32 -20.36 13.64
CA ALA A 107 -0.77 -21.05 14.30
C ALA A 107 -2.13 -20.52 13.83
N SER A 108 -2.30 -19.19 13.77
CA SER A 108 -3.53 -18.56 13.26
C SER A 108 -3.69 -18.72 11.76
N ALA A 109 -2.60 -18.79 11.00
CA ALA A 109 -2.59 -18.98 9.55
C ALA A 109 -2.66 -20.45 9.10
N ALA A 110 -2.55 -21.43 10.02
CA ALA A 110 -2.44 -22.87 9.70
C ALA A 110 -3.61 -23.41 8.86
N ILE A 111 -4.82 -22.90 9.04
CA ILE A 111 -6.01 -23.29 8.26
C ILE A 111 -5.88 -23.00 6.75
N TYR A 112 -4.99 -22.08 6.38
CA TYR A 112 -4.70 -21.74 4.98
C TYR A 112 -3.53 -22.52 4.39
N GLY A 113 -2.95 -23.46 5.19
CA GLY A 113 -1.86 -24.34 4.79
C GLY A 113 -0.59 -23.57 4.43
N ALA A 114 0.22 -24.14 3.52
CA ALA A 114 1.50 -23.56 3.09
C ALA A 114 1.36 -22.13 2.48
N ARG A 115 0.22 -21.80 1.90
CA ARG A 115 -0.06 -20.46 1.35
C ARG A 115 -0.12 -19.37 2.42
N GLY A 116 -0.44 -19.74 3.67
CA GLY A 116 -0.45 -18.82 4.81
C GLY A 116 0.92 -18.59 5.46
N GLY A 117 2.00 -19.20 4.95
CA GLY A 117 3.33 -19.14 5.56
C GLY A 117 3.92 -17.73 5.71
N ASN A 118 3.57 -16.80 4.82
CA ASN A 118 3.97 -15.38 4.88
C ASN A 118 2.96 -14.51 5.64
N GLY A 119 1.99 -15.12 6.33
CA GLY A 119 0.87 -14.44 6.97
C GLY A 119 -0.36 -14.36 6.07
N VAL A 120 -1.51 -14.03 6.67
CA VAL A 120 -2.80 -13.95 5.98
C VAL A 120 -3.48 -12.63 6.33
N ILE A 121 -4.02 -11.97 5.32
CA ILE A 121 -4.84 -10.76 5.46
C ILE A 121 -6.28 -11.13 5.10
N LEU A 122 -7.13 -11.15 6.13
CA LEU A 122 -8.56 -11.40 5.98
C LEU A 122 -9.27 -10.07 5.79
N VAL A 123 -10.02 -9.95 4.72
CA VAL A 123 -10.84 -8.78 4.43
C VAL A 123 -12.31 -9.21 4.52
N THR A 124 -13.05 -8.56 5.39
CA THR A 124 -14.50 -8.73 5.49
C THR A 124 -15.17 -7.53 4.85
N THR A 125 -16.04 -7.78 3.88
CA THR A 125 -16.81 -6.72 3.24
C THR A 125 -18.12 -6.46 3.99
N LYS A 126 -18.65 -5.25 3.84
CA LYS A 126 -19.94 -4.87 4.41
C LYS A 126 -21.04 -5.69 3.80
N LYS A 127 -21.89 -6.28 4.64
CA LYS A 127 -23.06 -7.06 4.24
C LYS A 127 -24.35 -6.33 4.63
N GLY A 128 -25.39 -6.50 3.83
CA GLY A 128 -26.73 -6.08 4.19
C GLY A 128 -27.19 -6.82 5.47
N LYS A 129 -27.88 -6.11 6.36
CA LYS A 129 -28.47 -6.69 7.57
C LYS A 129 -29.95 -6.98 7.31
N LYS A 130 -30.48 -8.10 7.86
CA LYS A 130 -31.91 -8.41 7.78
C LYS A 130 -32.71 -7.22 8.32
N ASN A 131 -33.86 -6.95 7.71
CA ASN A 131 -34.76 -5.84 8.07
C ASN A 131 -34.10 -4.45 8.02
N GLN A 132 -33.04 -4.28 7.24
CA GLN A 132 -32.42 -2.99 7.07
C GLN A 132 -33.14 -2.19 5.97
N GLN A 133 -33.59 -0.99 6.31
CA GLN A 133 -34.09 -0.04 5.31
C GLN A 133 -33.03 0.25 4.26
N ALA A 134 -33.49 0.45 3.02
CA ALA A 134 -32.61 0.83 1.93
C ALA A 134 -31.80 2.10 2.27
N GLN A 135 -30.48 2.02 2.19
CA GLN A 135 -29.58 3.13 2.42
C GLN A 135 -28.73 3.36 1.18
N ILE A 136 -28.67 4.61 0.79
CA ILE A 136 -27.79 5.09 -0.27
C ILE A 136 -26.68 5.90 0.40
N LYS A 137 -25.44 5.55 0.13
CA LYS A 137 -24.26 6.28 0.59
C LYS A 137 -23.42 6.69 -0.62
N TYR A 138 -23.09 7.96 -0.67
CA TYR A 138 -22.18 8.50 -1.66
C TYR A 138 -20.98 9.13 -0.96
N ASP A 139 -19.81 8.58 -1.23
CA ASP A 139 -18.53 9.08 -0.72
C ASP A 139 -17.74 9.65 -1.89
N THR A 140 -17.23 10.85 -1.73
CA THR A 140 -16.36 11.46 -2.73
C THR A 140 -15.21 12.19 -2.07
N TYR A 141 -14.04 12.15 -2.69
CA TYR A 141 -12.95 13.05 -2.35
C TYR A 141 -12.27 13.58 -3.61
N TYR A 142 -11.72 14.76 -3.48
CA TYR A 142 -10.86 15.38 -4.47
C TYR A 142 -9.56 15.83 -3.79
N GLY A 143 -8.43 15.56 -4.43
CA GLY A 143 -7.12 15.92 -3.92
C GLY A 143 -6.14 16.23 -5.04
N MET A 144 -4.98 16.74 -4.66
CA MET A 144 -3.84 16.96 -5.55
C MET A 144 -2.67 16.14 -5.04
N GLN A 145 -2.01 15.42 -5.93
CA GLN A 145 -0.80 14.66 -5.63
C GLN A 145 0.41 15.34 -6.25
N GLU A 146 1.44 15.53 -5.44
CA GLU A 146 2.72 16.05 -5.88
C GLU A 146 3.86 15.36 -5.11
N PRO A 147 5.08 15.31 -5.64
CA PRO A 147 6.23 14.79 -4.90
C PRO A 147 6.46 15.63 -3.64
N SER A 148 6.60 14.97 -2.49
CA SER A 148 6.85 15.65 -1.22
C SER A 148 8.23 16.28 -1.15
N LYS A 149 9.19 15.73 -1.91
CA LYS A 149 10.57 16.21 -1.98
C LYS A 149 11.23 15.71 -3.25
N TYR A 150 12.00 16.58 -3.88
CA TYR A 150 12.95 16.20 -4.93
C TYR A 150 14.28 15.79 -4.31
N MET A 151 14.98 14.85 -4.95
CA MET A 151 16.35 14.53 -4.59
C MET A 151 17.26 15.70 -4.96
N SER A 152 18.20 16.04 -4.08
CA SER A 152 19.26 16.99 -4.41
C SER A 152 20.24 16.28 -5.33
N LEU A 153 20.25 16.67 -6.57
CA LEU A 153 21.16 16.16 -7.61
C LEU A 153 22.10 17.28 -8.02
N LEU A 154 23.25 16.90 -8.55
CA LEU A 154 24.17 17.84 -9.17
C LEU A 154 23.52 18.45 -10.42
N ASN A 155 23.79 19.71 -10.68
CA ASN A 155 23.47 20.35 -11.94
C ASN A 155 24.46 19.92 -13.04
N ALA A 156 24.29 20.37 -14.28
CA ALA A 156 25.11 19.91 -15.40
C ALA A 156 26.58 20.34 -15.25
N GLU A 157 26.83 21.55 -14.77
CA GLU A 157 28.18 22.06 -14.50
C GLU A 157 28.88 21.27 -13.39
N GLU A 158 28.22 21.11 -12.23
CA GLU A 158 28.74 20.33 -11.09
C GLU A 158 29.03 18.87 -11.46
N TYR A 159 28.14 18.25 -12.27
CA TYR A 159 28.33 16.90 -12.76
C TYR A 159 29.56 16.80 -13.67
N ALA A 160 29.75 17.75 -14.59
CA ALA A 160 30.89 17.77 -15.50
C ALA A 160 32.21 17.93 -14.73
N ILE A 161 32.26 18.82 -13.74
CA ILE A 161 33.41 18.99 -12.86
C ILE A 161 33.76 17.68 -12.16
N LEU A 162 32.77 17.07 -11.47
CA LEU A 162 32.96 15.80 -10.75
C LEU A 162 33.46 14.68 -11.65
N MET A 163 32.91 14.56 -12.85
CA MET A 163 33.30 13.53 -13.81
C MET A 163 34.73 13.73 -14.31
N ASN A 164 35.14 14.98 -14.58
CA ASN A 164 36.49 15.30 -15.01
C ASN A 164 37.52 15.09 -13.90
N GLU A 165 37.18 15.46 -12.65
CA GLU A 165 38.01 15.19 -11.49
C GLU A 165 38.21 13.69 -11.26
N SER A 166 37.11 12.91 -11.34
CA SER A 166 37.17 11.46 -11.20
C SER A 166 38.09 10.81 -12.25
N ARG A 167 37.98 11.23 -13.52
CA ARG A 167 38.87 10.72 -14.58
C ARG A 167 40.32 11.09 -14.35
N SER A 168 40.59 12.36 -14.00
CA SER A 168 41.93 12.84 -13.73
C SER A 168 42.57 12.09 -12.57
N ALA A 169 41.83 11.82 -11.50
CA ALA A 169 42.29 11.01 -10.38
C ALA A 169 42.61 9.55 -10.76
N ALA A 170 41.90 9.00 -11.79
CA ALA A 170 42.19 7.68 -12.33
C ALA A 170 43.31 7.68 -13.39
N GLY A 171 43.97 8.81 -13.68
CA GLY A 171 45.04 8.94 -14.66
C GLY A 171 44.58 9.03 -16.10
N TYR A 172 43.31 9.31 -16.37
CA TYR A 172 42.76 9.50 -17.69
C TYR A 172 42.59 10.98 -18.03
N ALA A 173 42.56 11.32 -19.33
CA ALA A 173 42.20 12.67 -19.77
C ALA A 173 40.72 12.96 -19.47
N PRO A 174 40.35 14.23 -19.19
CA PRO A 174 38.96 14.64 -19.07
C PRO A 174 38.12 14.25 -20.28
N TYR A 175 36.81 14.19 -20.12
CA TYR A 175 35.91 13.94 -21.24
C TYR A 175 35.92 15.13 -22.22
N SER A 176 36.05 14.87 -23.51
CA SER A 176 36.09 15.90 -24.55
C SER A 176 34.83 16.79 -24.54
N ASP A 177 33.68 16.19 -24.23
CA ASP A 177 32.38 16.86 -24.26
C ASP A 177 32.09 17.65 -22.99
N LEU A 178 32.95 17.52 -21.97
CA LEU A 178 32.81 18.16 -20.66
C LEU A 178 34.03 19.06 -20.31
N LEU A 179 34.78 19.49 -21.35
CA LEU A 179 36.00 20.30 -21.15
C LEU A 179 35.71 21.71 -20.61
N SER A 180 34.55 22.26 -20.94
CA SER A 180 34.12 23.58 -20.46
C SER A 180 32.85 23.41 -19.62
N PRO A 181 32.93 22.99 -18.34
CA PRO A 181 31.78 22.79 -17.48
C PRO A 181 30.90 24.05 -17.35
N GLU A 182 31.53 25.24 -17.31
CA GLU A 182 30.88 26.53 -17.20
C GLU A 182 29.91 26.85 -18.36
N ASP A 183 30.16 26.30 -19.56
CA ASP A 183 29.31 26.49 -20.72
C ASP A 183 28.00 25.64 -20.65
N LEU A 184 27.95 24.64 -19.78
CA LEU A 184 26.79 23.76 -19.61
C LEU A 184 25.69 24.39 -18.75
N GLY A 185 26.06 25.36 -17.88
CA GLY A 185 25.11 26.02 -16.98
C GLY A 185 24.39 25.04 -16.04
N GLU A 186 23.17 25.40 -15.62
CA GLU A 186 22.40 24.54 -14.71
C GLU A 186 21.90 23.25 -15.37
N GLY A 187 21.75 23.26 -16.72
CA GLY A 187 21.16 22.13 -17.45
C GLY A 187 19.67 21.96 -17.18
N THR A 188 19.16 20.75 -17.41
CA THR A 188 17.75 20.42 -17.25
C THR A 188 17.48 19.77 -15.89
N HIS A 189 16.52 20.32 -15.16
CA HIS A 189 16.08 19.73 -13.90
C HIS A 189 15.06 18.62 -14.17
N TRP A 190 15.56 17.43 -14.53
CA TRP A 190 14.75 16.30 -15.00
C TRP A 190 13.63 15.91 -14.06
N GLN A 191 13.81 16.02 -12.74
CA GLN A 191 12.75 15.71 -11.79
C GLN A 191 11.56 16.66 -11.92
N LYS A 192 11.80 17.95 -12.21
CA LYS A 192 10.70 18.92 -12.44
C LYS A 192 10.00 18.70 -13.79
N GLU A 193 10.74 18.17 -14.78
CA GLU A 193 10.16 17.86 -16.09
C GLU A 193 9.31 16.58 -16.06
N ILE A 194 9.67 15.62 -15.20
CA ILE A 194 9.00 14.31 -15.13
C ILE A 194 7.80 14.34 -14.18
N PHE A 195 7.92 15.07 -13.07
CA PHE A 195 6.88 15.09 -12.05
C PHE A 195 5.99 16.31 -12.19
N GLU A 196 4.72 16.06 -12.45
CA GLU A 196 3.70 17.07 -12.49
C GLU A 196 2.71 16.92 -11.32
N ARG A 197 2.10 18.02 -10.91
CA ARG A 197 0.99 17.99 -9.96
C ARG A 197 -0.23 17.38 -10.63
N ALA A 198 -0.71 16.24 -10.14
CA ALA A 198 -1.84 15.51 -10.69
C ALA A 198 -3.07 15.58 -9.79
N PRO A 199 -4.27 15.88 -10.35
CA PRO A 199 -5.51 15.75 -9.59
C PRO A 199 -5.86 14.30 -9.35
N MET A 200 -6.40 14.04 -8.16
CA MET A 200 -6.96 12.75 -7.77
C MET A 200 -8.42 12.93 -7.39
N MET A 201 -9.29 12.06 -7.85
CA MET A 201 -10.68 12.05 -7.43
C MET A 201 -11.16 10.61 -7.26
N ASN A 202 -12.04 10.42 -6.31
CA ASN A 202 -12.74 9.15 -6.11
C ASN A 202 -14.22 9.44 -5.91
N HIS A 203 -15.05 8.60 -6.49
CA HIS A 203 -16.50 8.62 -6.34
C HIS A 203 -16.94 7.19 -6.03
N ALA A 204 -17.45 6.96 -4.82
CA ALA A 204 -17.99 5.68 -4.40
C ALA A 204 -19.49 5.81 -4.12
N PHE A 205 -20.27 4.96 -4.76
CA PHE A 205 -21.72 4.89 -4.57
C PHE A 205 -22.08 3.52 -4.03
N ASN A 206 -22.64 3.50 -2.83
CA ASN A 206 -23.02 2.28 -2.14
C ASN A 206 -24.54 2.25 -1.94
N PHE A 207 -25.15 1.14 -2.30
CA PHE A 207 -26.54 0.84 -2.01
C PHE A 207 -26.62 -0.41 -1.15
N THR A 208 -27.24 -0.29 0.00
CA THR A 208 -27.47 -1.44 0.89
C THR A 208 -28.92 -1.52 1.27
N SER A 209 -29.50 -2.72 1.19
CA SER A 209 -30.84 -3.03 1.71
C SER A 209 -30.85 -4.45 2.26
N GLY A 210 -31.78 -4.76 3.14
CA GLY A 210 -31.98 -6.10 3.65
C GLY A 210 -33.46 -6.47 3.57
N THR A 211 -33.75 -7.68 3.11
CA THR A 211 -35.07 -8.31 3.19
C THR A 211 -35.18 -9.20 4.41
N GLU A 212 -36.37 -9.62 4.75
CA GLU A 212 -36.64 -10.57 5.84
C GLU A 212 -35.88 -11.90 5.69
#